data_37facc3d59688894805dbb6282650fa8
#
_entry.id   37facc3d59688894805dbb6282650fa8
#
_cell.length_a   1.000
_cell.length_b   1.000
_cell.length_c   1.000
_cell.angle_alpha   90.00
_cell.angle_beta   90.00
_cell.angle_gamma   90.00
#
_symmetry.space_group_name_H-M   'P 1'
#
loop_
_entity.id
_entity.type
_entity.pdbx_description
1 polymer ?
#
loop_
_entity_poly.entity_id
_entity_poly.type
_entity_poly.pdbx_seq_one_letter_code
_entity_poly.pdbx_strand_id
1 'polypeptide(L)'
;MRIASNIIDTIKAKADIVEVISEYVHLTPKGQNYIGLCPFHSDSTPSLTVSPSKGIYKCFACDASGDVINFLQEHLKISFVEAVKMLANKYGIEIPDVSCSISDDADQRKRESMLIINDYAAKYFAENLFNETEESNKALAYVSSRWPKEYIRMVGIGYASNSWNAFSLWTKGKGLDKDLLLELGLVKTKRMSDDIYDTFRGRIMIPIRDKQHRIIAFTARILPDILANDTNAPKYINSSTSLIYDKSNSLFGIDVAWSAASKNGVMNLVEGAPDVMRLQVIGATNTVAPLGSSWTEAQLSVLKRITNNLNIIPDCDVPKEGEHIGVGFASAMRTGKLALSLGFAVSIQEIPASDVKCDPDSYLTTKDKLDSLPKQDFVIWYASKVINTDGENIQKQAKGIHEVIDLVKTIPDKVLQESYADNLVNVYGREEMWKREIMGIQSLLAPTINTSMDEEEYAGLFKGSEIKVGNNCYYGYSKEGEKEISNFIMIPLYLIRDGASASRVFILRNVMGFEVRIEFSIEEMTVLQKFRNRIEREVNFMWYGTSAKFNKLRGILYNSMEVITKISTLGWQKTGFFAFGNGIVFNGE
;
A
#
# COMPACT_ATOMS: atom_id res chain seq x y z
N MET A 1 -3.28 9.47 -27.46
CA MET A 1 -3.93 8.55 -28.41
C MET A 1 -4.24 7.24 -27.68
N ARG A 2 -5.50 6.87 -27.50
CA ARG A 2 -5.91 5.56 -26.99
C ARG A 2 -6.08 4.62 -28.17
N ILE A 3 -5.23 3.61 -28.29
CA ILE A 3 -5.42 2.55 -29.28
C ILE A 3 -6.44 1.56 -28.70
N ALA A 4 -7.45 1.18 -29.48
CA ALA A 4 -8.51 0.27 -29.03
C ALA A 4 -7.92 -1.10 -28.66
N SER A 5 -8.41 -1.73 -27.59
CA SER A 5 -7.88 -2.98 -27.05
C SER A 5 -7.89 -4.13 -28.07
N ASN A 6 -8.91 -4.21 -28.92
CA ASN A 6 -9.01 -5.19 -29.98
C ASN A 6 -7.88 -5.08 -31.02
N ILE A 7 -7.37 -3.87 -31.30
CA ILE A 7 -6.24 -3.66 -32.20
C ILE A 7 -4.95 -4.13 -31.53
N ILE A 8 -4.77 -3.82 -30.26
CA ILE A 8 -3.62 -4.29 -29.47
C ILE A 8 -3.60 -5.82 -29.44
N ASP A 9 -4.74 -6.44 -29.21
CA ASP A 9 -4.89 -7.90 -29.21
C ASP A 9 -4.60 -8.51 -30.57
N THR A 10 -5.04 -7.85 -31.66
CA THR A 10 -4.76 -8.27 -33.05
C THR A 10 -3.27 -8.16 -33.35
N ILE A 11 -2.59 -7.11 -32.88
CA ILE A 11 -1.14 -6.92 -33.05
C ILE A 11 -0.39 -8.01 -32.30
N LYS A 12 -0.74 -8.27 -31.03
CA LYS A 12 -0.14 -9.32 -30.21
C LYS A 12 -0.32 -10.72 -30.82
N ALA A 13 -1.47 -10.97 -31.43
CA ALA A 13 -1.79 -12.25 -32.07
C ALA A 13 -1.03 -12.46 -33.41
N LYS A 14 -0.75 -11.38 -34.16
CA LYS A 14 -0.04 -11.45 -35.44
C LYS A 14 1.47 -11.30 -35.31
N ALA A 15 1.95 -10.60 -34.28
CA ALA A 15 3.37 -10.35 -34.11
C ALA A 15 4.08 -11.61 -33.61
N ASP A 16 4.96 -12.16 -34.43
CA ASP A 16 5.86 -13.24 -34.00
C ASP A 16 6.97 -12.65 -33.11
N ILE A 17 6.91 -12.98 -31.84
CA ILE A 17 7.86 -12.48 -30.83
C ILE A 17 9.30 -12.89 -31.14
N VAL A 18 9.51 -14.08 -31.73
CA VAL A 18 10.85 -14.56 -32.11
C VAL A 18 11.39 -13.74 -33.27
N GLU A 19 10.56 -13.49 -34.27
CA GLU A 19 10.95 -12.65 -35.44
C GLU A 19 11.35 -11.24 -34.95
N VAL A 20 10.50 -10.59 -34.14
CA VAL A 20 10.75 -9.22 -33.67
C VAL A 20 12.01 -9.14 -32.82
N ILE A 21 12.17 -10.05 -31.84
CA ILE A 21 13.34 -10.02 -30.96
C ILE A 21 14.64 -10.38 -31.74
N SER A 22 14.54 -11.23 -32.73
CA SER A 22 15.72 -11.62 -33.57
C SER A 22 16.31 -10.45 -34.37
N GLU A 23 15.58 -9.36 -34.58
CA GLU A 23 16.12 -8.15 -35.21
C GLU A 23 17.15 -7.43 -34.31
N TYR A 24 17.10 -7.66 -33.02
CA TYR A 24 17.90 -6.96 -31.99
C TYR A 24 18.86 -7.91 -31.24
N VAL A 25 18.50 -9.19 -31.15
CA VAL A 25 19.21 -10.19 -30.34
C VAL A 25 19.39 -11.45 -31.15
N HIS A 26 20.60 -11.95 -31.22
CA HIS A 26 20.84 -13.25 -31.85
C HIS A 26 20.22 -14.37 -31.00
N LEU A 27 19.17 -15.01 -31.53
CA LEU A 27 18.45 -16.08 -30.87
C LEU A 27 18.83 -17.45 -31.44
N THR A 28 19.10 -18.42 -30.57
CA THR A 28 19.34 -19.82 -30.92
C THR A 28 18.23 -20.72 -30.38
N PRO A 29 17.73 -21.70 -31.16
CA PRO A 29 16.67 -22.59 -30.69
C PRO A 29 17.16 -23.51 -29.57
N LYS A 30 16.33 -23.68 -28.53
CA LYS A 30 16.55 -24.60 -27.41
C LYS A 30 15.24 -25.29 -27.03
N GLY A 31 14.99 -26.47 -27.57
CA GLY A 31 13.71 -27.19 -27.41
C GLY A 31 12.57 -26.43 -28.08
N GLN A 32 11.50 -26.11 -27.32
CA GLN A 32 10.35 -25.34 -27.80
C GLN A 32 10.53 -23.81 -27.66
N ASN A 33 11.65 -23.37 -27.12
CA ASN A 33 11.94 -21.96 -26.89
C ASN A 33 13.21 -21.53 -27.63
N TYR A 34 13.50 -20.23 -27.59
CA TYR A 34 14.74 -19.64 -28.09
C TYR A 34 15.52 -19.00 -26.96
N ILE A 35 16.84 -19.02 -27.03
CA ILE A 35 17.70 -18.38 -26.03
C ILE A 35 18.68 -17.42 -26.71
N GLY A 36 19.08 -16.37 -26.02
CA GLY A 36 20.05 -15.38 -26.46
C GLY A 36 20.65 -14.58 -25.30
N LEU A 37 21.59 -13.69 -25.63
CA LEU A 37 22.14 -12.74 -24.67
C LEU A 37 21.08 -11.67 -24.35
N CYS A 38 20.91 -11.32 -23.08
CA CYS A 38 19.94 -10.32 -22.69
C CYS A 38 20.39 -8.90 -23.05
N PRO A 39 19.57 -8.10 -23.76
CA PRO A 39 19.95 -6.73 -24.11
C PRO A 39 19.73 -5.71 -23.00
N PHE A 40 19.17 -6.12 -21.86
CA PHE A 40 18.78 -5.23 -20.77
C PHE A 40 19.82 -5.15 -19.63
N HIS A 41 20.83 -6.03 -19.65
CA HIS A 41 21.98 -5.99 -18.73
C HIS A 41 23.24 -6.49 -19.44
N SER A 42 24.41 -6.29 -18.84
CA SER A 42 25.65 -6.85 -19.35
C SER A 42 25.64 -8.37 -19.20
N ASP A 43 25.41 -9.10 -20.30
CA ASP A 43 25.22 -10.55 -20.30
C ASP A 43 26.35 -11.22 -21.12
N SER A 44 27.03 -12.18 -20.52
CA SER A 44 28.09 -12.98 -21.17
C SER A 44 27.66 -14.42 -21.46
N THR A 45 26.52 -14.85 -20.91
CA THR A 45 25.96 -16.19 -21.09
C THR A 45 24.47 -16.08 -21.40
N PRO A 46 23.94 -16.84 -22.41
CA PRO A 46 22.53 -16.69 -22.81
C PRO A 46 21.55 -16.89 -21.67
N SER A 47 21.00 -15.79 -21.17
CA SER A 47 20.04 -15.76 -20.06
C SER A 47 18.63 -15.36 -20.48
N LEU A 48 18.47 -14.78 -21.69
CA LEU A 48 17.17 -14.43 -22.24
C LEU A 48 16.53 -15.68 -22.87
N THR A 49 15.31 -15.98 -22.46
CA THR A 49 14.47 -17.04 -23.04
C THR A 49 13.25 -16.43 -23.70
N VAL A 50 12.97 -16.80 -24.95
CA VAL A 50 11.79 -16.37 -25.71
C VAL A 50 10.92 -17.59 -25.96
N SER A 51 9.65 -17.51 -25.59
CA SER A 51 8.66 -18.59 -25.75
C SER A 51 7.65 -18.21 -26.84
N PRO A 52 7.75 -18.78 -28.06
CA PRO A 52 6.81 -18.48 -29.14
C PRO A 52 5.37 -18.88 -28.78
N SER A 53 5.20 -20.04 -28.15
CA SER A 53 3.88 -20.57 -27.78
C SER A 53 3.14 -19.72 -26.75
N LYS A 54 3.87 -18.97 -25.91
CA LYS A 54 3.31 -18.06 -24.90
C LYS A 54 3.32 -16.59 -25.33
N GLY A 55 4.03 -16.24 -26.40
CA GLY A 55 4.19 -14.85 -26.86
C GLY A 55 4.95 -13.96 -25.86
N ILE A 56 5.86 -14.53 -25.05
CA ILE A 56 6.59 -13.81 -24.00
C ILE A 56 8.08 -14.08 -24.05
N TYR A 57 8.85 -13.10 -23.53
CA TYR A 57 10.26 -13.28 -23.20
C TYR A 57 10.49 -13.19 -21.69
N LYS A 58 11.53 -13.83 -21.19
CA LYS A 58 12.03 -13.69 -19.82
C LYS A 58 13.53 -13.85 -19.77
N CYS A 59 14.21 -12.93 -19.09
CA CYS A 59 15.60 -13.08 -18.68
C CYS A 59 15.65 -13.67 -17.26
N PHE A 60 16.40 -14.75 -17.08
CA PHE A 60 16.55 -15.40 -15.76
C PHE A 60 17.69 -14.79 -14.92
N ALA A 61 18.45 -13.84 -15.46
CA ALA A 61 19.51 -13.15 -14.75
C ALA A 61 19.07 -11.79 -14.18
N CYS A 62 18.28 -11.00 -14.95
CA CYS A 62 17.83 -9.67 -14.50
C CYS A 62 16.31 -9.55 -14.35
N ASP A 63 15.57 -10.66 -14.49
CA ASP A 63 14.10 -10.75 -14.41
C ASP A 63 13.29 -9.90 -15.40
N ALA A 64 13.95 -9.23 -16.36
CA ALA A 64 13.27 -8.53 -17.45
C ALA A 64 12.35 -9.52 -18.19
N SER A 65 11.07 -9.18 -18.32
CA SER A 65 10.06 -10.05 -18.91
C SER A 65 8.88 -9.26 -19.47
N GLY A 66 8.22 -9.82 -20.47
CA GLY A 66 7.07 -9.18 -21.09
C GLY A 66 6.68 -9.81 -22.43
N ASP A 67 5.77 -9.13 -23.13
CA ASP A 67 5.39 -9.45 -24.50
C ASP A 67 6.25 -8.68 -25.54
N VAL A 68 5.91 -8.81 -26.80
CA VAL A 68 6.62 -8.15 -27.90
C VAL A 68 6.59 -6.61 -27.79
N ILE A 69 5.49 -6.03 -27.28
CA ILE A 69 5.37 -4.59 -27.10
C ILE A 69 6.27 -4.11 -25.97
N ASN A 70 6.27 -4.81 -24.84
CA ASN A 70 7.15 -4.52 -23.70
C ASN A 70 8.63 -4.60 -24.11
N PHE A 71 9.01 -5.60 -24.92
CA PHE A 71 10.38 -5.72 -25.42
C PHE A 71 10.82 -4.48 -26.19
N LEU A 72 10.01 -4.02 -27.15
CA LEU A 72 10.33 -2.83 -27.95
C LEU A 72 10.39 -1.55 -27.10
N GLN A 73 9.45 -1.40 -26.14
CA GLN A 73 9.46 -0.26 -25.23
C GLN A 73 10.77 -0.19 -24.41
N GLU A 74 11.18 -1.32 -23.84
CA GLU A 74 12.36 -1.38 -23.00
C GLU A 74 13.66 -1.29 -23.80
N HIS A 75 13.72 -1.95 -24.95
CA HIS A 75 14.92 -1.99 -25.76
C HIS A 75 15.18 -0.69 -26.52
N LEU A 76 14.15 -0.13 -27.16
CA LEU A 76 14.25 1.10 -27.95
C LEU A 76 13.98 2.37 -27.14
N LYS A 77 13.57 2.23 -25.87
CA LYS A 77 13.17 3.35 -24.98
C LYS A 77 12.04 4.22 -25.56
N ILE A 78 11.13 3.59 -26.30
CA ILE A 78 9.98 4.24 -26.94
C ILE A 78 8.70 4.08 -26.09
N SER A 79 7.70 4.93 -26.37
CA SER A 79 6.39 4.84 -25.70
C SER A 79 5.59 3.61 -26.18
N PHE A 80 4.59 3.21 -25.39
CA PHE A 80 3.66 2.13 -25.76
C PHE A 80 3.00 2.38 -27.14
N VAL A 81 2.57 3.64 -27.38
CA VAL A 81 1.93 4.02 -28.64
C VAL A 81 2.87 3.89 -29.82
N GLU A 82 4.14 4.27 -29.67
CA GLU A 82 5.17 4.13 -30.69
C GLU A 82 5.49 2.67 -30.98
N ALA A 83 5.64 1.84 -29.95
CA ALA A 83 5.85 0.40 -30.09
C ALA A 83 4.69 -0.28 -30.82
N VAL A 84 3.44 0.07 -30.47
CA VAL A 84 2.25 -0.45 -31.14
C VAL A 84 2.16 0.00 -32.59
N LYS A 85 2.47 1.26 -32.90
CA LYS A 85 2.51 1.78 -34.29
C LYS A 85 3.58 1.08 -35.11
N MET A 86 4.76 0.84 -34.53
CA MET A 86 5.86 0.16 -35.18
C MET A 86 5.48 -1.27 -35.57
N LEU A 87 4.87 -2.03 -34.66
CA LEU A 87 4.39 -3.38 -34.92
C LEU A 87 3.23 -3.39 -35.93
N ALA A 88 2.29 -2.46 -35.83
CA ALA A 88 1.19 -2.34 -36.76
C ALA A 88 1.69 -2.10 -38.19
N ASN A 89 2.65 -1.19 -38.37
CA ASN A 89 3.28 -0.94 -39.69
C ASN A 89 4.00 -2.18 -40.21
N LYS A 90 4.75 -2.87 -39.35
CA LYS A 90 5.50 -4.08 -39.72
C LYS A 90 4.59 -5.21 -40.21
N TYR A 91 3.45 -5.42 -39.52
CA TYR A 91 2.51 -6.53 -39.83
C TYR A 91 1.31 -6.11 -40.69
N GLY A 92 1.33 -4.90 -41.27
CA GLY A 92 0.29 -4.41 -42.19
C GLY A 92 -1.09 -4.32 -41.50
N ILE A 93 -1.10 -3.98 -40.21
CA ILE A 93 -2.33 -3.76 -39.46
C ILE A 93 -2.66 -2.27 -39.54
N GLU A 94 -3.73 -1.93 -40.23
CA GLU A 94 -4.24 -0.57 -40.18
C GLU A 94 -4.69 -0.29 -38.74
N ILE A 95 -3.99 0.61 -38.06
CA ILE A 95 -4.58 1.28 -36.90
C ILE A 95 -5.55 2.28 -37.55
N PRO A 96 -6.86 2.06 -37.47
CA PRO A 96 -7.77 3.09 -37.92
C PRO A 96 -7.32 4.36 -37.20
N ASP A 97 -7.08 5.43 -37.91
CA ASP A 97 -7.15 6.74 -37.31
C ASP A 97 -8.54 6.78 -36.70
N VAL A 98 -8.65 6.27 -35.47
CA VAL A 98 -9.74 6.67 -34.60
C VAL A 98 -9.50 8.16 -34.57
N SER A 99 -10.23 8.84 -35.44
CA SER A 99 -10.30 10.28 -35.47
C SER A 99 -10.27 10.66 -33.99
N CYS A 100 -9.11 11.11 -33.51
CA CYS A 100 -9.07 11.87 -32.28
C CYS A 100 -10.26 12.76 -32.46
N SER A 101 -11.26 12.63 -31.61
CA SER A 101 -12.37 13.54 -31.67
C SER A 101 -11.71 14.91 -31.77
N ILE A 102 -12.27 15.81 -32.55
CA ILE A 102 -11.70 17.18 -32.71
C ILE A 102 -11.37 17.76 -31.34
N SER A 103 -12.07 17.29 -30.27
CA SER A 103 -11.81 17.55 -28.87
C SER A 103 -10.46 17.01 -28.36
N ASP A 104 -10.06 15.75 -28.69
CA ASP A 104 -8.81 15.16 -28.17
C ASP A 104 -7.57 15.83 -28.78
N ASP A 105 -7.66 16.26 -30.04
CA ASP A 105 -6.58 16.99 -30.71
C ASP A 105 -6.49 18.45 -30.22
N ALA A 106 -7.63 19.07 -29.90
CA ALA A 106 -7.68 20.39 -29.28
C ALA A 106 -7.11 20.34 -27.84
N ASP A 107 -7.47 19.33 -27.05
CA ASP A 107 -6.95 19.14 -25.69
C ASP A 107 -5.45 18.84 -25.69
N GLN A 108 -4.95 18.06 -26.64
CA GLN A 108 -3.52 17.80 -26.78
C GLN A 108 -2.74 19.08 -27.12
N ARG A 109 -3.21 19.87 -28.09
CA ARG A 109 -2.59 21.16 -28.43
C ARG A 109 -2.65 22.14 -27.25
N LYS A 110 -3.75 22.15 -26.53
CA LYS A 110 -3.91 22.96 -25.33
C LYS A 110 -2.90 22.56 -24.24
N ARG A 111 -2.70 21.25 -24.00
CA ARG A 111 -1.68 20.73 -23.07
C ARG A 111 -0.28 21.19 -23.47
N GLU A 112 0.08 21.07 -24.73
CA GLU A 112 1.37 21.49 -25.25
C GLU A 112 1.59 23.00 -25.08
N SER A 113 0.58 23.81 -25.39
CA SER A 113 0.63 25.26 -25.17
C SER A 113 0.80 25.60 -23.69
N MET A 114 0.11 24.91 -22.78
CA MET A 114 0.26 25.10 -21.33
C MET A 114 1.67 24.76 -20.84
N LEU A 115 2.28 23.68 -21.32
CA LEU A 115 3.65 23.30 -20.99
C LEU A 115 4.65 24.37 -21.46
N ILE A 116 4.46 24.89 -22.67
CA ILE A 116 5.29 25.97 -23.24
C ILE A 116 5.16 27.22 -22.37
N ILE A 117 3.94 27.60 -21.96
CA ILE A 117 3.71 28.77 -21.10
C ILE A 117 4.40 28.61 -19.75
N ASN A 118 4.31 27.42 -19.13
CA ASN A 118 5.00 27.14 -17.87
C ASN A 118 6.53 27.22 -18.02
N ASP A 119 7.07 26.75 -19.14
CA ASP A 119 8.52 26.87 -19.41
C ASP A 119 8.96 28.34 -19.57
N TYR A 120 8.16 29.17 -20.24
CA TYR A 120 8.38 30.63 -20.31
C TYR A 120 8.29 31.29 -18.92
N ALA A 121 7.28 30.90 -18.13
CA ALA A 121 7.11 31.43 -16.78
C ALA A 121 8.31 31.05 -15.89
N ALA A 122 8.78 29.80 -15.95
CA ALA A 122 9.94 29.35 -15.20
C ALA A 122 11.21 30.14 -15.56
N LYS A 123 11.44 30.38 -16.86
CA LYS A 123 12.57 31.21 -17.32
C LYS A 123 12.48 32.66 -16.78
N TYR A 124 11.29 33.25 -16.87
CA TYR A 124 11.05 34.59 -16.32
C TYR A 124 11.36 34.67 -14.82
N PHE A 125 10.84 33.75 -14.03
CA PHE A 125 11.08 33.74 -12.60
C PHE A 125 12.54 33.41 -12.25
N ALA A 126 13.19 32.52 -12.99
CA ALA A 126 14.60 32.20 -12.80
C ALA A 126 15.49 33.41 -13.11
N GLU A 127 15.24 34.12 -14.21
CA GLU A 127 15.95 35.39 -14.54
C GLU A 127 15.76 36.42 -13.46
N ASN A 128 14.54 36.61 -12.94
CA ASN A 128 14.25 37.56 -11.89
C ASN A 128 15.01 37.26 -10.59
N LEU A 129 15.28 36.00 -10.26
CA LEU A 129 16.07 35.68 -9.05
C LEU A 129 17.50 36.19 -9.13
N PHE A 130 18.07 36.27 -10.33
CA PHE A 130 19.46 36.72 -10.56
C PHE A 130 19.56 38.16 -11.05
N ASN A 131 18.44 38.90 -11.11
CA ASN A 131 18.46 40.34 -11.36
C ASN A 131 19.11 41.08 -10.18
N GLU A 132 19.77 42.21 -10.45
CA GLU A 132 20.45 43.00 -9.43
C GLU A 132 19.51 44.00 -8.74
N THR A 133 18.25 43.59 -8.43
CA THR A 133 17.32 44.41 -7.64
C THR A 133 17.43 44.10 -6.15
N GLU A 134 17.04 45.01 -5.28
CA GLU A 134 17.03 44.79 -3.83
C GLU A 134 16.20 43.56 -3.43
N GLU A 135 15.00 43.38 -4.02
CA GLU A 135 14.12 42.24 -3.78
C GLU A 135 14.77 40.94 -4.23
N SER A 136 15.36 40.91 -5.43
CA SER A 136 16.02 39.72 -5.97
C SER A 136 17.26 39.35 -5.15
N ASN A 137 18.03 40.31 -4.69
CA ASN A 137 19.19 40.09 -3.81
C ASN A 137 18.75 39.44 -2.47
N LYS A 138 17.65 39.90 -1.85
CA LYS A 138 17.08 39.29 -0.65
C LYS A 138 16.60 37.86 -0.94
N ALA A 139 15.91 37.65 -2.05
CA ALA A 139 15.44 36.35 -2.48
C ALA A 139 16.60 35.36 -2.73
N LEU A 140 17.65 35.83 -3.44
CA LEU A 140 18.85 35.05 -3.74
C LEU A 140 19.64 34.71 -2.46
N ALA A 141 19.77 35.66 -1.54
CA ALA A 141 20.42 35.43 -0.25
C ALA A 141 19.66 34.34 0.55
N TYR A 142 18.33 34.43 0.60
CA TYR A 142 17.49 33.45 1.27
C TYR A 142 17.64 32.04 0.69
N VAL A 143 17.56 31.86 -0.63
CA VAL A 143 17.68 30.51 -1.22
C VAL A 143 19.12 29.99 -1.15
N SER A 144 20.14 30.87 -1.26
CA SER A 144 21.55 30.48 -1.17
C SER A 144 21.98 30.09 0.25
N SER A 145 21.27 30.56 1.29
CA SER A 145 21.48 30.09 2.66
C SER A 145 21.00 28.62 2.89
N ARG A 146 20.17 28.12 2.00
CA ARG A 146 19.57 26.78 2.10
C ARG A 146 20.18 25.79 1.13
N TRP A 147 20.42 26.19 -0.12
CA TRP A 147 20.88 25.30 -1.18
C TRP A 147 22.05 25.89 -1.97
N PRO A 148 22.96 25.06 -2.52
CA PRO A 148 24.06 25.51 -3.36
C PRO A 148 23.56 26.21 -4.64
N LYS A 149 24.31 27.21 -5.11
CA LYS A 149 23.93 28.02 -6.30
C LYS A 149 23.77 27.14 -7.57
N GLU A 150 24.60 26.14 -7.72
CA GLU A 150 24.54 25.18 -8.82
C GLU A 150 23.22 24.41 -8.81
N TYR A 151 22.79 23.97 -7.61
CA TYR A 151 21.52 23.27 -7.43
C TYR A 151 20.32 24.20 -7.68
N ILE A 152 20.37 25.46 -7.21
CA ILE A 152 19.34 26.48 -7.45
C ILE A 152 19.11 26.65 -8.95
N ARG A 153 20.20 26.75 -9.74
CA ARG A 153 20.13 26.87 -11.20
C ARG A 153 19.63 25.59 -11.87
N MET A 154 20.10 24.45 -11.43
CA MET A 154 19.71 23.14 -11.98
C MET A 154 18.20 22.88 -11.82
N VAL A 155 17.64 23.15 -10.66
CA VAL A 155 16.20 23.03 -10.38
C VAL A 155 15.40 24.10 -11.11
N GLY A 156 15.98 25.26 -11.38
CA GLY A 156 15.31 26.42 -11.96
C GLY A 156 14.49 27.20 -10.94
N ILE A 157 15.01 27.32 -9.71
CA ILE A 157 14.38 28.16 -8.68
C ILE A 157 14.38 29.60 -9.16
N GLY A 158 13.25 30.28 -8.99
CA GLY A 158 13.05 31.65 -9.43
C GLY A 158 12.47 32.53 -8.34
N TYR A 159 12.20 33.76 -8.70
CA TYR A 159 11.58 34.76 -7.83
C TYR A 159 10.45 35.48 -8.57
N ALA A 160 9.28 35.54 -7.96
CA ALA A 160 8.19 36.42 -8.36
C ALA A 160 8.24 37.69 -7.52
N SER A 161 8.49 38.83 -8.18
CA SER A 161 8.56 40.13 -7.53
C SER A 161 7.29 40.47 -6.75
N ASN A 162 7.37 41.39 -5.78
CA ASN A 162 6.21 41.80 -4.97
C ASN A 162 5.24 42.73 -5.73
N SER A 163 5.43 42.91 -7.02
CA SER A 163 4.53 43.67 -7.90
C SER A 163 3.21 42.95 -8.15
N TRP A 164 2.15 43.75 -8.35
CA TRP A 164 0.82 43.22 -8.67
C TRP A 164 0.68 42.70 -10.11
N ASN A 165 1.53 43.17 -11.04
CA ASN A 165 1.34 42.96 -12.47
C ASN A 165 2.62 42.82 -13.28
N ALA A 166 3.77 42.60 -12.66
CA ALA A 166 5.05 42.53 -13.37
C ALA A 166 5.07 41.34 -14.36
N PHE A 167 4.63 40.16 -13.91
CA PHE A 167 4.54 38.96 -14.76
C PHE A 167 3.46 39.11 -15.82
N SER A 168 2.26 39.59 -15.47
CA SER A 168 1.17 39.79 -16.41
C SER A 168 1.45 40.81 -17.52
N LEU A 169 2.23 41.88 -17.20
CA LEU A 169 2.71 42.82 -18.21
C LEU A 169 3.76 42.18 -19.13
N TRP A 170 4.68 41.41 -18.56
CA TRP A 170 5.68 40.70 -19.34
C TRP A 170 5.03 39.66 -20.30
N THR A 171 4.02 38.87 -19.83
CA THR A 171 3.31 37.90 -20.66
C THR A 171 2.55 38.55 -21.81
N LYS A 172 1.95 39.76 -21.57
CA LYS A 172 1.31 40.54 -22.62
C LYS A 172 2.32 40.98 -23.69
N GLY A 173 3.53 41.40 -23.28
CA GLY A 173 4.63 41.76 -24.19
C GLY A 173 5.14 40.55 -25.02
N LYS A 174 4.93 39.33 -24.55
CA LYS A 174 5.28 38.08 -25.27
C LYS A 174 4.12 37.48 -26.08
N GLY A 175 2.94 38.06 -26.02
CA GLY A 175 1.75 37.57 -26.74
C GLY A 175 1.23 36.23 -26.20
N LEU A 176 1.44 35.91 -24.91
CA LEU A 176 0.96 34.69 -24.31
C LEU A 176 -0.55 34.76 -24.09
N ASP A 177 -1.22 33.61 -24.32
CA ASP A 177 -2.67 33.49 -24.21
C ASP A 177 -3.16 33.72 -22.76
N LYS A 178 -4.05 34.71 -22.58
CA LYS A 178 -4.61 35.09 -21.29
C LYS A 178 -5.41 33.98 -20.63
N ASP A 179 -6.22 33.26 -21.40
CA ASP A 179 -7.11 32.22 -20.85
C ASP A 179 -6.28 31.02 -20.35
N LEU A 180 -5.22 30.66 -21.05
CA LEU A 180 -4.29 29.63 -20.59
C LEU A 180 -3.51 30.07 -19.35
N LEU A 181 -3.12 31.34 -19.25
CA LEU A 181 -2.48 31.89 -18.04
C LEU A 181 -3.41 31.83 -16.82
N LEU A 182 -4.70 32.11 -17.01
CA LEU A 182 -5.73 31.98 -15.96
C LEU A 182 -5.95 30.53 -15.55
N GLU A 183 -6.05 29.62 -16.50
CA GLU A 183 -6.24 28.19 -16.24
C GLU A 183 -5.03 27.56 -15.56
N LEU A 184 -3.83 27.98 -15.90
CA LEU A 184 -2.58 27.57 -15.21
C LEU A 184 -2.46 28.20 -13.80
N GLY A 185 -3.34 29.14 -13.45
CA GLY A 185 -3.32 29.84 -12.19
C GLY A 185 -2.09 30.75 -12.00
N LEU A 186 -1.43 31.15 -13.09
CA LEU A 186 -0.30 32.07 -13.05
C LEU A 186 -0.74 33.52 -12.83
N VAL A 187 -1.94 33.85 -13.30
CA VAL A 187 -2.60 35.13 -13.11
C VAL A 187 -4.05 34.94 -12.64
N LYS A 188 -4.67 36.02 -12.13
CA LYS A 188 -6.06 36.07 -11.70
C LYS A 188 -6.74 37.30 -12.26
N THR A 189 -8.05 37.24 -12.46
CA THR A 189 -8.89 38.39 -12.85
C THR A 189 -9.25 39.26 -11.66
N LYS A 190 -9.29 40.58 -11.83
CA LYS A 190 -9.83 41.49 -10.83
C LYS A 190 -11.36 41.39 -10.77
N ARG A 191 -11.93 41.57 -9.57
CA ARG A 191 -13.38 41.34 -9.32
C ARG A 191 -14.33 42.19 -10.16
N MET A 192 -13.88 43.34 -10.71
CA MET A 192 -14.75 44.30 -11.42
C MET A 192 -14.20 44.75 -12.77
N SER A 193 -13.20 44.08 -13.30
CA SER A 193 -12.64 44.38 -14.64
C SER A 193 -12.04 43.09 -15.24
N ASP A 194 -11.87 43.10 -16.56
CA ASP A 194 -11.17 42.02 -17.27
C ASP A 194 -9.64 42.06 -17.10
N ASP A 195 -9.14 42.97 -16.27
CA ASP A 195 -7.72 43.06 -15.98
C ASP A 195 -7.25 41.87 -15.19
N ILE A 196 -6.03 41.45 -15.49
CA ILE A 196 -5.36 40.36 -14.77
C ILE A 196 -4.29 40.93 -13.82
N TYR A 197 -4.01 40.15 -12.79
CA TYR A 197 -2.92 40.42 -11.85
C TYR A 197 -2.19 39.12 -11.50
N ASP A 198 -0.94 39.25 -11.02
CA ASP A 198 -0.07 38.11 -10.75
C ASP A 198 -0.54 37.29 -9.54
N THR A 199 -0.63 35.99 -9.69
CA THR A 199 -0.98 35.07 -8.58
C THR A 199 0.14 35.01 -7.55
N PHE A 200 1.37 34.91 -8.04
CA PHE A 200 2.56 34.75 -7.22
C PHE A 200 3.24 36.13 -7.08
N ARG A 201 3.37 36.59 -5.85
CA ARG A 201 4.00 37.89 -5.52
C ARG A 201 4.85 37.77 -4.27
N GLY A 202 6.07 38.29 -4.32
CA GLY A 202 7.03 38.25 -3.21
C GLY A 202 7.39 36.81 -2.80
N ARG A 203 7.52 35.91 -3.78
CA ARG A 203 7.68 34.47 -3.51
C ARG A 203 8.83 33.87 -4.28
N ILE A 204 9.51 32.95 -3.62
CA ILE A 204 10.41 31.98 -4.26
C ILE A 204 9.57 30.99 -5.05
N MET A 205 9.85 30.90 -6.35
CA MET A 205 9.15 30.03 -7.29
C MET A 205 9.94 28.75 -7.49
N ILE A 206 9.31 27.62 -7.25
CA ILE A 206 9.93 26.29 -7.40
C ILE A 206 9.10 25.50 -8.41
N PRO A 207 9.68 25.13 -9.58
CA PRO A 207 8.97 24.38 -10.59
C PRO A 207 8.60 22.97 -10.11
N ILE A 208 7.38 22.54 -10.42
CA ILE A 208 6.92 21.15 -10.26
C ILE A 208 7.02 20.48 -11.62
N ARG A 209 7.74 19.35 -11.67
CA ARG A 209 8.00 18.63 -12.91
C ARG A 209 7.32 17.27 -12.92
N ASP A 210 6.88 16.85 -14.09
CA ASP A 210 6.44 15.47 -14.32
C ASP A 210 7.65 14.52 -14.54
N LYS A 211 7.38 13.22 -14.68
CA LYS A 211 8.41 12.19 -14.92
C LYS A 211 9.20 12.37 -16.23
N GLN A 212 8.74 13.24 -17.14
CA GLN A 212 9.45 13.63 -18.35
C GLN A 212 10.21 14.97 -18.21
N HIS A 213 10.40 15.45 -16.98
CA HIS A 213 11.06 16.73 -16.65
C HIS A 213 10.32 17.98 -17.16
N ARG A 214 9.08 17.88 -17.65
CA ARG A 214 8.30 19.03 -18.13
C ARG A 214 7.70 19.77 -16.94
N ILE A 215 7.71 21.09 -17.00
CA ILE A 215 7.15 21.93 -15.93
C ILE A 215 5.64 21.96 -16.04
N ILE A 216 4.96 21.34 -15.08
CA ILE A 216 3.49 21.21 -15.05
C ILE A 216 2.83 22.23 -14.12
N ALA A 217 3.56 22.77 -13.13
CA ALA A 217 3.04 23.72 -12.13
C ALA A 217 4.19 24.36 -11.36
N PHE A 218 3.84 25.18 -10.37
CA PHE A 218 4.76 25.78 -9.42
C PHE A 218 4.27 25.61 -7.99
N THR A 219 5.21 25.41 -7.06
CA THR A 219 5.01 25.70 -5.64
C THR A 219 5.79 26.95 -5.28
N ALA A 220 5.21 27.82 -4.46
CA ALA A 220 5.77 29.12 -4.21
C ALA A 220 5.78 29.45 -2.72
N ARG A 221 6.97 29.74 -2.17
CA ARG A 221 7.19 30.11 -0.78
C ARG A 221 7.32 31.63 -0.64
N ILE A 222 6.53 32.21 0.25
CA ILE A 222 6.65 33.64 0.57
C ILE A 222 8.00 33.94 1.24
N LEU A 223 8.63 35.07 0.90
CA LEU A 223 9.84 35.49 1.58
C LEU A 223 9.55 35.80 3.06
N PRO A 224 10.47 35.44 4.00
CA PRO A 224 10.28 35.65 5.43
C PRO A 224 9.97 37.10 5.80
N ASP A 225 10.65 38.07 5.18
CA ASP A 225 10.46 39.48 5.43
C ASP A 225 9.04 39.97 5.05
N ILE A 226 8.49 39.42 3.97
CA ILE A 226 7.12 39.72 3.52
C ILE A 226 6.11 39.05 4.44
N LEU A 227 6.37 37.82 4.84
CA LEU A 227 5.51 37.07 5.78
C LEU A 227 5.46 37.78 7.16
N ALA A 228 6.56 38.35 7.61
CA ALA A 228 6.62 39.09 8.88
C ALA A 228 5.69 40.32 8.87
N ASN A 229 5.47 40.94 7.70
CA ASN A 229 4.57 42.08 7.51
C ASN A 229 3.12 41.69 7.22
N ASP A 230 2.86 40.43 6.78
CA ASP A 230 1.51 39.90 6.54
C ASP A 230 1.45 38.44 7.06
N THR A 231 1.21 38.31 8.37
CA THR A 231 1.14 37.04 9.06
C THR A 231 -0.02 36.16 8.61
N ASN A 232 -1.02 36.70 7.91
CA ASN A 232 -2.16 35.92 7.34
C ASN A 232 -1.84 35.35 5.97
N ALA A 233 -0.75 35.77 5.32
CA ALA A 233 -0.36 35.23 4.02
C ALA A 233 0.05 33.73 4.17
N PRO A 234 -0.44 32.82 3.32
CA PRO A 234 -0.03 31.42 3.40
C PRO A 234 1.46 31.29 3.06
N LYS A 235 2.18 30.54 3.91
CA LYS A 235 3.63 30.28 3.76
C LYS A 235 3.96 29.68 2.40
N TYR A 236 3.14 28.72 1.92
CA TYR A 236 3.24 28.10 0.61
C TYR A 236 1.92 28.23 -0.15
N ILE A 237 2.02 28.46 -1.45
CA ILE A 237 0.89 28.33 -2.39
C ILE A 237 1.35 27.53 -3.60
N ASN A 238 0.46 26.72 -4.15
CA ASN A 238 0.69 25.95 -5.38
C ASN A 238 -0.15 26.54 -6.52
N SER A 239 0.26 26.26 -7.76
CA SER A 239 -0.60 26.47 -8.94
C SER A 239 -1.97 25.81 -8.75
N SER A 240 -2.98 26.36 -9.39
CA SER A 240 -4.32 25.76 -9.47
C SER A 240 -4.28 24.45 -10.26
N THR A 241 -5.22 23.55 -10.01
CA THR A 241 -5.45 22.37 -10.86
C THR A 241 -5.75 22.80 -12.28
N SER A 242 -5.15 22.16 -13.25
CA SER A 242 -5.27 22.44 -14.68
C SER A 242 -5.28 21.16 -15.49
N LEU A 243 -5.40 21.28 -16.82
CA LEU A 243 -5.34 20.13 -17.73
C LEU A 243 -4.01 19.34 -17.64
N ILE A 244 -2.92 19.97 -17.18
CA ILE A 244 -1.57 19.36 -17.07
C ILE A 244 -1.12 19.11 -15.62
N TYR A 245 -1.87 19.58 -14.63
CA TYR A 245 -1.50 19.47 -13.22
C TYR A 245 -2.71 19.12 -12.35
N ASP A 246 -2.59 18.02 -11.63
CA ASP A 246 -3.52 17.62 -10.57
C ASP A 246 -2.72 17.35 -9.28
N LYS A 247 -2.97 18.15 -8.27
CA LYS A 247 -2.32 18.08 -6.97
C LYS A 247 -2.45 16.72 -6.29
N SER A 248 -3.58 16.03 -6.49
CA SER A 248 -3.86 14.74 -5.87
C SER A 248 -3.10 13.57 -6.52
N ASN A 249 -2.61 13.76 -7.74
CA ASN A 249 -1.89 12.75 -8.51
C ASN A 249 -0.41 13.09 -8.73
N SER A 250 -0.04 14.36 -8.55
CA SER A 250 1.32 14.84 -8.82
C SER A 250 2.20 14.71 -7.57
N LEU A 251 3.50 14.52 -7.80
CA LEU A 251 4.51 14.38 -6.77
C LEU A 251 5.67 15.35 -7.03
N PHE A 252 6.13 16.02 -6.00
CA PHE A 252 7.34 16.85 -6.10
C PHE A 252 8.58 15.96 -6.13
N GLY A 253 9.50 16.22 -7.04
CA GLY A 253 10.77 15.50 -7.19
C GLY A 253 10.70 14.19 -7.95
N ILE A 254 9.54 13.81 -8.50
CA ILE A 254 9.34 12.53 -9.20
C ILE A 254 10.22 12.41 -10.46
N ASP A 255 10.52 13.53 -11.12
CA ASP A 255 11.37 13.62 -12.30
C ASP A 255 12.79 13.07 -12.04
N VAL A 256 13.35 13.36 -10.87
CA VAL A 256 14.66 12.85 -10.44
C VAL A 256 14.53 11.50 -9.74
N ALA A 257 13.54 11.37 -8.88
CA ALA A 257 13.39 10.20 -8.01
C ALA A 257 13.00 8.92 -8.76
N TRP A 258 12.33 9.02 -9.90
CA TRP A 258 11.88 7.86 -10.67
C TRP A 258 13.03 6.91 -11.00
N SER A 259 14.07 7.42 -11.65
CA SER A 259 15.23 6.63 -12.04
C SER A 259 16.03 6.12 -10.84
N ALA A 260 16.22 6.98 -9.83
CA ALA A 260 16.97 6.64 -8.63
C ALA A 260 16.28 5.53 -7.81
N ALA A 261 14.96 5.62 -7.61
CA ALA A 261 14.21 4.62 -6.86
C ALA A 261 14.11 3.29 -7.62
N SER A 262 13.95 3.31 -8.94
CA SER A 262 13.99 2.09 -9.76
C SER A 262 15.34 1.36 -9.63
N LYS A 263 16.45 2.11 -9.51
CA LYS A 263 17.78 1.55 -9.31
C LYS A 263 18.03 1.09 -7.89
N ASN A 264 17.60 1.88 -6.90
CA ASN A 264 17.87 1.63 -5.48
C ASN A 264 16.85 0.68 -4.84
N GLY A 265 15.72 0.43 -5.51
CA GLY A 265 14.65 -0.41 -5.01
C GLY A 265 13.84 0.18 -3.86
N VAL A 266 14.04 1.47 -3.50
CA VAL A 266 13.33 2.15 -2.40
C VAL A 266 13.05 3.61 -2.75
N MET A 267 11.89 4.13 -2.30
CA MET A 267 11.51 5.53 -2.41
C MET A 267 11.40 6.15 -1.03
N ASN A 268 12.07 7.29 -0.82
CA ASN A 268 11.93 8.10 0.39
C ASN A 268 10.73 9.04 0.26
N LEU A 269 9.91 9.08 1.30
CA LEU A 269 8.75 9.94 1.43
C LEU A 269 9.00 11.01 2.50
N VAL A 270 8.87 12.27 2.14
CA VAL A 270 8.97 13.42 3.06
C VAL A 270 7.72 14.30 2.96
N GLU A 271 7.61 15.34 3.79
CA GLU A 271 6.40 16.16 3.86
C GLU A 271 6.34 17.28 2.82
N GLY A 272 7.49 17.84 2.43
CA GLY A 272 7.52 19.02 1.60
C GLY A 272 8.61 19.10 0.55
N ALA A 273 8.43 20.04 -0.39
CA ALA A 273 9.40 20.30 -1.44
C ALA A 273 10.81 20.68 -0.91
N PRO A 274 10.97 21.47 0.16
CA PRO A 274 12.28 21.76 0.71
C PRO A 274 13.05 20.52 1.16
N ASP A 275 12.34 19.56 1.76
CA ASP A 275 12.94 18.33 2.27
C ASP A 275 13.44 17.46 1.11
N VAL A 276 12.65 17.36 0.02
CA VAL A 276 13.09 16.71 -1.22
C VAL A 276 14.36 17.38 -1.75
N MET A 277 14.36 18.69 -1.84
CA MET A 277 15.48 19.46 -2.36
C MET A 277 16.73 19.27 -1.50
N ARG A 278 16.60 19.26 -0.18
CA ARG A 278 17.71 18.98 0.75
C ARG A 278 18.27 17.58 0.53
N LEU A 279 17.38 16.57 0.47
CA LEU A 279 17.79 15.18 0.29
C LEU A 279 18.46 14.96 -1.08
N GLN A 280 17.99 15.64 -2.13
CA GLN A 280 18.66 15.62 -3.43
C GLN A 280 20.07 16.22 -3.37
N VAL A 281 20.25 17.35 -2.66
CA VAL A 281 21.56 17.99 -2.48
C VAL A 281 22.56 17.07 -1.80
N ILE A 282 22.14 16.30 -0.81
CA ILE A 282 23.01 15.33 -0.11
C ILE A 282 23.12 13.97 -0.81
N GLY A 283 22.55 13.81 -2.02
CA GLY A 283 22.66 12.60 -2.84
C GLY A 283 21.58 11.55 -2.60
N ALA A 284 20.58 11.78 -1.75
CA ALA A 284 19.41 10.92 -1.59
C ALA A 284 18.33 11.29 -2.62
N THR A 285 18.65 11.07 -3.90
CA THR A 285 17.84 11.53 -5.04
C THR A 285 16.55 10.74 -5.25
N ASN A 286 16.38 9.58 -4.61
CA ASN A 286 15.16 8.76 -4.61
C ASN A 286 14.11 9.28 -3.62
N THR A 287 13.90 10.60 -3.57
CA THR A 287 13.01 11.26 -2.59
C THR A 287 11.91 12.04 -3.27
N VAL A 288 10.68 11.91 -2.78
CA VAL A 288 9.49 12.63 -3.25
C VAL A 288 8.66 13.18 -2.09
N ALA A 289 7.84 14.19 -2.38
CA ALA A 289 6.86 14.71 -1.44
C ALA A 289 5.48 14.90 -2.10
N PRO A 290 4.38 14.88 -1.33
CA PRO A 290 3.07 15.26 -1.81
C PRO A 290 3.02 16.77 -2.05
N LEU A 291 2.08 17.21 -2.87
CA LEU A 291 1.83 18.63 -3.13
C LEU A 291 0.67 19.17 -2.29
N GLY A 292 0.27 18.41 -1.29
CA GLY A 292 -0.77 18.70 -0.32
C GLY A 292 -0.29 18.45 1.10
N SER A 293 -1.22 18.57 2.05
CA SER A 293 -0.97 18.28 3.48
C SER A 293 -0.95 16.80 3.82
N SER A 294 -1.29 15.92 2.88
CA SER A 294 -1.38 14.47 3.08
C SER A 294 -1.12 13.73 1.79
N TRP A 295 -0.60 12.54 1.90
CA TRP A 295 -0.45 11.58 0.81
C TRP A 295 -1.81 11.04 0.37
N THR A 296 -1.97 10.82 -0.92
CA THR A 296 -3.18 10.21 -1.52
C THR A 296 -2.89 8.81 -2.02
N GLU A 297 -3.94 8.00 -2.13
CA GLU A 297 -3.86 6.68 -2.74
C GLU A 297 -3.36 6.75 -4.20
N ALA A 298 -3.81 7.76 -4.95
CA ALA A 298 -3.39 7.98 -6.33
C ALA A 298 -1.87 8.25 -6.44
N GLN A 299 -1.31 9.08 -5.55
CA GLN A 299 0.13 9.34 -5.48
C GLN A 299 0.92 8.07 -5.14
N LEU A 300 0.49 7.29 -4.14
CA LEU A 300 1.14 6.03 -3.80
C LEU A 300 1.02 5.00 -4.92
N SER A 301 -0.11 4.95 -5.62
CA SER A 301 -0.29 4.09 -6.79
C SER A 301 0.67 4.40 -7.94
N VAL A 302 1.09 5.67 -8.11
CA VAL A 302 2.17 6.04 -9.04
C VAL A 302 3.48 5.42 -8.58
N LEU A 303 3.81 5.47 -7.28
CA LEU A 303 5.04 4.90 -6.73
C LEU A 303 5.09 3.38 -6.81
N LYS A 304 3.93 2.70 -6.76
CA LYS A 304 3.84 1.23 -6.87
C LYS A 304 4.38 0.68 -8.20
N ARG A 305 4.38 1.52 -9.24
CA ARG A 305 4.96 1.17 -10.55
C ARG A 305 6.50 1.25 -10.57
N ILE A 306 7.09 1.81 -9.52
CA ILE A 306 8.54 2.07 -9.43
C ILE A 306 9.19 1.11 -8.46
N THR A 307 8.61 0.96 -7.27
CA THR A 307 9.13 0.13 -6.18
C THR A 307 8.00 -0.36 -5.28
N ASN A 308 8.26 -1.45 -4.56
CA ASN A 308 7.41 -1.95 -3.48
C ASN A 308 7.87 -1.48 -2.09
N ASN A 309 9.01 -0.79 -1.98
CA ASN A 309 9.59 -0.39 -0.70
C ASN A 309 9.53 1.13 -0.53
N LEU A 310 8.94 1.58 0.56
CA LEU A 310 8.89 2.98 0.94
C LEU A 310 9.64 3.21 2.25
N ASN A 311 10.30 4.36 2.34
CA ASN A 311 10.97 4.80 3.56
C ASN A 311 10.43 6.20 3.92
N ILE A 312 9.77 6.34 5.06
CA ILE A 312 9.19 7.61 5.52
C ILE A 312 10.22 8.34 6.38
N ILE A 313 10.44 9.61 6.10
CA ILE A 313 11.31 10.49 6.88
C ILE A 313 10.43 11.67 7.33
N PRO A 314 9.82 11.61 8.54
CA PRO A 314 8.87 12.61 9.01
C PRO A 314 9.57 13.85 9.56
N ASP A 315 8.81 14.96 9.63
CA ASP A 315 9.15 16.09 10.46
C ASP A 315 9.15 15.69 11.94
N CYS A 316 10.09 16.23 12.71
CA CYS A 316 10.11 16.13 14.15
C CYS A 316 9.47 17.37 14.78
N ASP A 317 8.15 17.33 14.96
CA ASP A 317 7.42 18.39 15.63
C ASP A 317 7.37 18.17 17.13
N VAL A 318 7.51 19.25 17.90
CA VAL A 318 7.24 19.22 19.34
C VAL A 318 5.73 18.98 19.54
N PRO A 319 5.33 17.95 20.31
CA PRO A 319 3.92 17.72 20.62
C PRO A 319 3.31 18.94 21.32
N LYS A 320 2.07 19.26 21.01
CA LYS A 320 1.32 20.30 21.72
C LYS A 320 1.02 19.88 23.14
N GLU A 321 0.74 20.84 24.01
CA GLU A 321 0.34 20.56 25.39
C GLU A 321 -0.86 19.62 25.44
N GLY A 322 -0.70 18.47 26.12
CA GLY A 322 -1.70 17.39 26.18
C GLY A 322 -1.68 16.40 25.03
N GLU A 323 -0.86 16.58 24.00
CA GLU A 323 -0.63 15.63 22.92
C GLU A 323 0.67 14.83 23.16
N HIS A 324 0.66 13.53 22.85
CA HIS A 324 1.84 12.66 22.96
C HIS A 324 2.61 12.51 21.65
N ILE A 325 2.03 12.94 20.53
CA ILE A 325 2.54 12.71 19.18
C ILE A 325 2.48 14.03 18.41
N GLY A 326 3.62 14.45 17.84
CA GLY A 326 3.72 15.64 17.00
C GLY A 326 2.98 15.48 15.66
N VAL A 327 2.71 16.59 15.00
CA VAL A 327 1.94 16.62 13.73
C VAL A 327 2.64 15.81 12.63
N GLY A 328 3.98 15.89 12.52
CA GLY A 328 4.77 15.13 11.55
C GLY A 328 4.64 13.62 11.76
N PHE A 329 4.72 13.14 13.00
CA PHE A 329 4.52 11.72 13.29
C PHE A 329 3.08 11.26 13.02
N ALA A 330 2.07 12.09 13.34
CA ALA A 330 0.69 11.78 12.98
C ALA A 330 0.49 11.72 11.45
N SER A 331 1.20 12.54 10.69
CA SER A 331 1.25 12.50 9.23
C SER A 331 1.91 11.20 8.73
N ALA A 332 3.06 10.84 9.29
CA ALA A 332 3.76 9.58 8.98
C ALA A 332 2.91 8.35 9.28
N MET A 333 2.18 8.34 10.40
CA MET A 333 1.26 7.26 10.76
C MET A 333 0.16 7.08 9.72
N ARG A 334 -0.48 8.16 9.27
CA ARG A 334 -1.51 8.09 8.22
C ARG A 334 -0.94 7.58 6.90
N THR A 335 0.23 8.10 6.50
CA THR A 335 0.92 7.73 5.26
C THR A 335 1.32 6.26 5.27
N GLY A 336 1.91 5.79 6.36
CA GLY A 336 2.34 4.40 6.49
C GLY A 336 1.17 3.41 6.51
N LYS A 337 0.07 3.74 7.21
CA LYS A 337 -1.17 2.94 7.17
C LYS A 337 -1.70 2.79 5.75
N LEU A 338 -1.79 3.89 5.02
CA LEU A 338 -2.25 3.88 3.63
C LEU A 338 -1.29 3.08 2.72
N ALA A 339 0.01 3.23 2.91
CA ALA A 339 1.00 2.50 2.13
C ALA A 339 0.94 0.98 2.38
N LEU A 340 0.82 0.56 3.65
CA LEU A 340 0.67 -0.85 4.02
C LEU A 340 -0.59 -1.48 3.42
N SER A 341 -1.73 -0.77 3.45
CA SER A 341 -2.99 -1.26 2.85
C SER A 341 -2.91 -1.44 1.33
N LEU A 342 -2.01 -0.70 0.67
CA LEU A 342 -1.69 -0.85 -0.75
C LEU A 342 -0.61 -1.91 -1.01
N GLY A 343 -0.15 -2.62 0.02
CA GLY A 343 0.82 -3.71 -0.07
C GLY A 343 2.26 -3.26 -0.27
N PHE A 344 2.65 -2.07 0.21
CA PHE A 344 4.05 -1.67 0.29
C PHE A 344 4.72 -2.26 1.53
N ALA A 345 6.01 -2.55 1.42
CA ALA A 345 6.89 -2.67 2.57
C ALA A 345 7.31 -1.26 3.01
N VAL A 346 7.02 -0.91 4.26
CA VAL A 346 7.22 0.44 4.77
C VAL A 346 8.24 0.44 5.91
N SER A 347 9.22 1.32 5.79
CA SER A 347 10.17 1.63 6.85
C SER A 347 10.10 3.12 7.22
N ILE A 348 10.67 3.47 8.36
CA ILE A 348 10.74 4.83 8.85
C ILE A 348 12.15 5.16 9.35
N GLN A 349 12.61 6.37 9.09
CA GLN A 349 13.82 6.95 9.67
C GLN A 349 13.44 8.23 10.40
N GLU A 350 13.43 8.15 11.72
CA GLU A 350 13.00 9.23 12.60
C GLU A 350 14.16 10.16 12.90
N ILE A 351 13.96 11.48 12.72
CA ILE A 351 14.89 12.49 13.20
C ILE A 351 14.81 12.51 14.73
N PRO A 352 15.95 12.52 15.46
CA PRO A 352 15.96 12.56 16.91
C PRO A 352 15.13 13.71 17.48
N ALA A 353 14.37 13.41 18.54
CA ALA A 353 13.57 14.40 19.23
C ALA A 353 14.43 15.59 19.71
N SER A 354 13.89 16.78 19.58
CA SER A 354 14.53 18.04 19.97
C SER A 354 13.47 18.93 20.61
N ASP A 355 13.89 19.85 21.47
CA ASP A 355 13.01 20.87 22.07
C ASP A 355 12.51 21.92 21.07
N VAL A 356 13.03 21.88 19.86
CA VAL A 356 12.66 22.78 18.75
C VAL A 356 12.20 21.94 17.57
N LYS A 357 11.15 22.40 16.88
CA LYS A 357 10.72 21.80 15.62
C LYS A 357 11.89 21.64 14.65
N CYS A 358 12.07 20.42 14.15
CA CYS A 358 13.11 20.07 13.21
C CYS A 358 12.49 19.34 12.00
N ASP A 359 12.89 19.74 10.80
CA ASP A 359 12.48 19.09 9.56
C ASP A 359 13.69 18.49 8.82
N PRO A 360 13.49 17.58 7.85
CA PRO A 360 14.58 17.01 7.07
C PRO A 360 15.50 18.04 6.41
N ASP A 361 14.95 19.17 5.95
CA ASP A 361 15.74 20.24 5.32
C ASP A 361 16.71 20.92 6.29
N SER A 362 16.31 21.12 7.54
CA SER A 362 17.18 21.75 8.55
C SER A 362 18.16 20.76 9.20
N TYR A 363 17.76 19.51 9.40
CA TYR A 363 18.56 18.53 10.12
C TYR A 363 19.53 17.75 9.22
N LEU A 364 19.08 17.27 8.05
CA LEU A 364 19.82 16.39 7.16
C LEU A 364 20.76 17.18 6.23
N THR A 365 21.77 17.80 6.81
CA THR A 365 22.73 18.64 6.07
C THR A 365 23.80 17.85 5.32
N THR A 366 24.00 16.56 5.64
CA THR A 366 24.97 15.64 4.99
C THR A 366 24.36 14.26 4.80
N LYS A 367 24.93 13.49 3.88
CA LYS A 367 24.52 12.10 3.63
C LYS A 367 24.77 11.22 4.87
N ASP A 368 25.87 11.44 5.56
CA ASP A 368 26.23 10.68 6.76
C ASP A 368 25.19 10.84 7.88
N LYS A 369 24.61 12.03 8.03
CA LYS A 369 23.52 12.25 8.98
C LYS A 369 22.28 11.40 8.64
N LEU A 370 21.92 11.32 7.37
CA LEU A 370 20.81 10.47 6.94
C LEU A 370 21.12 8.98 7.17
N ASP A 371 22.32 8.55 6.79
CA ASP A 371 22.72 7.15 6.88
C ASP A 371 22.92 6.70 8.35
N SER A 372 23.18 7.64 9.27
CA SER A 372 23.27 7.36 10.72
C SER A 372 21.90 7.21 11.39
N LEU A 373 20.80 7.66 10.77
CA LEU A 373 19.47 7.48 11.34
C LEU A 373 19.06 6.01 11.28
N PRO A 374 18.63 5.42 12.41
CA PRO A 374 18.17 4.04 12.42
C PRO A 374 16.93 3.87 11.53
N LYS A 375 17.01 2.92 10.61
CA LYS A 375 15.88 2.54 9.78
C LYS A 375 15.11 1.43 10.50
N GLN A 376 13.85 1.68 10.80
CA GLN A 376 12.97 0.77 11.52
C GLN A 376 11.82 0.29 10.62
N ASP A 377 11.32 -0.91 10.88
CA ASP A 377 10.05 -1.34 10.30
C ASP A 377 8.90 -0.45 10.81
N PHE A 378 8.01 -0.05 9.90
CA PHE A 378 6.95 0.90 10.24
C PHE A 378 5.94 0.34 11.24
N VAL A 379 5.58 -0.95 11.18
CA VAL A 379 4.60 -1.56 12.11
C VAL A 379 5.17 -1.59 13.52
N ILE A 380 6.44 -1.96 13.67
CA ILE A 380 7.13 -2.00 14.97
C ILE A 380 7.30 -0.58 15.52
N TRP A 381 7.71 0.37 14.68
CA TRP A 381 7.77 1.78 15.07
C TRP A 381 6.40 2.30 15.50
N TYR A 382 5.34 2.05 14.71
CA TYR A 382 3.99 2.46 15.02
C TYR A 382 3.54 1.91 16.38
N ALA A 383 3.76 0.62 16.62
CA ALA A 383 3.46 -0.04 17.90
C ALA A 383 4.17 0.64 19.07
N SER A 384 5.45 1.02 18.91
CA SER A 384 6.21 1.73 19.96
C SER A 384 5.65 3.10 20.33
N LYS A 385 4.92 3.74 19.40
CA LYS A 385 4.30 5.06 19.64
C LYS A 385 2.91 4.99 20.24
N VAL A 386 2.14 3.92 19.96
CA VAL A 386 0.74 3.82 20.40
C VAL A 386 0.53 2.88 21.60
N ILE A 387 1.42 1.89 21.79
CA ILE A 387 1.35 0.99 22.96
C ILE A 387 2.08 1.66 24.11
N ASN A 388 1.31 2.12 25.10
CA ASN A 388 1.90 2.63 26.34
C ASN A 388 2.39 1.47 27.19
N THR A 389 3.71 1.38 27.42
CA THR A 389 4.36 0.35 28.22
C THR A 389 4.53 0.75 29.69
N ASP A 390 4.31 2.03 30.05
CA ASP A 390 4.60 2.56 31.40
C ASP A 390 3.60 2.14 32.48
N GLY A 391 2.67 1.24 32.15
CA GLY A 391 1.85 0.51 33.13
C GLY A 391 0.71 1.29 33.81
N GLU A 392 0.67 2.60 33.69
CA GLU A 392 -0.29 3.44 34.45
C GLU A 392 -1.72 3.42 33.92
N ASN A 393 -1.96 3.02 32.67
CA ASN A 393 -3.32 3.02 32.10
C ASN A 393 -3.58 1.83 31.20
N ILE A 394 -4.15 0.77 31.78
CA ILE A 394 -4.52 -0.46 31.07
C ILE A 394 -5.42 -0.20 29.87
N GLN A 395 -6.35 0.76 29.95
CA GLN A 395 -7.26 1.08 28.85
C GLN A 395 -6.53 1.72 27.66
N LYS A 396 -5.57 2.63 27.91
CA LYS A 396 -4.73 3.21 26.86
C LYS A 396 -3.86 2.14 26.20
N GLN A 397 -3.27 1.24 26.99
CA GLN A 397 -2.49 0.12 26.47
C GLN A 397 -3.35 -0.80 25.59
N ALA A 398 -4.53 -1.19 26.04
CA ALA A 398 -5.44 -2.02 25.27
C ALA A 398 -5.85 -1.34 23.95
N LYS A 399 -6.17 -0.03 24.00
CA LYS A 399 -6.46 0.75 22.79
C LYS A 399 -5.31 0.74 21.79
N GLY A 400 -4.07 0.99 22.25
CA GLY A 400 -2.89 0.97 21.38
C GLY A 400 -2.67 -0.41 20.75
N ILE A 401 -2.87 -1.48 21.50
CA ILE A 401 -2.79 -2.86 20.98
C ILE A 401 -3.84 -3.09 19.88
N HIS A 402 -5.08 -2.69 20.08
CA HIS A 402 -6.12 -2.81 19.05
C HIS A 402 -5.77 -2.01 17.79
N GLU A 403 -5.24 -0.79 17.94
CA GLU A 403 -4.81 0.02 16.78
C GLU A 403 -3.70 -0.67 15.97
N VAL A 404 -2.77 -1.39 16.61
CA VAL A 404 -1.73 -2.16 15.92
C VAL A 404 -2.32 -3.39 15.23
N ILE A 405 -3.22 -4.11 15.89
CA ILE A 405 -3.92 -5.26 15.30
C ILE A 405 -4.68 -4.83 14.05
N ASP A 406 -5.46 -3.76 14.13
CA ASP A 406 -6.22 -3.23 13.01
C ASP A 406 -5.29 -2.80 11.87
N LEU A 407 -4.15 -2.18 12.19
CA LEU A 407 -3.14 -1.83 11.19
C LEU A 407 -2.62 -3.07 10.44
N VAL A 408 -2.19 -4.11 11.16
CA VAL A 408 -1.66 -5.33 10.55
C VAL A 408 -2.71 -6.03 9.69
N LYS A 409 -3.98 -6.02 10.11
CA LYS A 409 -5.10 -6.57 9.33
C LYS A 409 -5.33 -5.86 7.99
N THR A 410 -4.90 -4.61 7.83
CA THR A 410 -5.01 -3.89 6.54
C THR A 410 -4.02 -4.40 5.50
N ILE A 411 -2.96 -5.11 5.89
CA ILE A 411 -1.94 -5.65 4.99
C ILE A 411 -2.56 -6.77 4.14
N PRO A 412 -2.49 -6.69 2.80
CA PRO A 412 -3.15 -7.69 1.94
C PRO A 412 -2.57 -9.10 2.04
N ASP A 413 -1.27 -9.20 2.32
CA ASP A 413 -0.53 -10.46 2.37
C ASP A 413 -0.67 -11.13 3.75
N LYS A 414 -1.28 -12.33 3.77
CA LYS A 414 -1.50 -13.10 5.00
C LYS A 414 -0.21 -13.64 5.63
N VAL A 415 0.77 -14.01 4.82
CA VAL A 415 2.09 -14.47 5.33
C VAL A 415 2.81 -13.33 6.03
N LEU A 416 2.68 -12.11 5.46
CA LEU A 416 3.25 -10.93 6.09
C LEU A 416 2.51 -10.54 7.37
N GLN A 417 1.19 -10.70 7.44
CA GLN A 417 0.42 -10.53 8.68
C GLN A 417 0.91 -11.47 9.78
N GLU A 418 1.14 -12.76 9.46
CA GLU A 418 1.68 -13.76 10.40
C GLU A 418 3.09 -13.37 10.88
N SER A 419 3.96 -12.98 9.95
CA SER A 419 5.32 -12.51 10.28
C SER A 419 5.31 -11.30 11.22
N TYR A 420 4.37 -10.37 11.03
CA TYR A 420 4.19 -9.25 11.97
C TYR A 420 3.65 -9.70 13.33
N ALA A 421 2.73 -10.65 13.37
CA ALA A 421 2.26 -11.22 14.63
C ALA A 421 3.41 -11.83 15.43
N ASP A 422 4.30 -12.62 14.80
CA ASP A 422 5.47 -13.19 15.43
C ASP A 422 6.46 -12.11 15.94
N ASN A 423 6.71 -11.07 15.15
CA ASN A 423 7.55 -9.96 15.57
C ASN A 423 6.97 -9.20 16.78
N LEU A 424 5.66 -8.95 16.79
CA LEU A 424 4.98 -8.30 17.92
C LEU A 424 5.01 -9.16 19.18
N VAL A 425 4.94 -10.49 19.06
CA VAL A 425 5.17 -11.43 20.15
C VAL A 425 6.57 -11.26 20.72
N ASN A 426 7.58 -11.23 19.88
CA ASN A 426 8.98 -11.08 20.31
C ASN A 426 9.23 -9.77 21.06
N VAL A 427 8.57 -8.68 20.65
CA VAL A 427 8.77 -7.34 21.25
C VAL A 427 7.90 -7.12 22.49
N TYR A 428 6.65 -7.56 22.47
CA TYR A 428 5.64 -7.23 23.50
C TYR A 428 5.14 -8.45 24.28
N GLY A 429 5.57 -9.66 23.96
CA GLY A 429 5.03 -10.90 24.53
C GLY A 429 3.59 -11.15 24.08
N ARG A 430 2.80 -11.88 24.89
CA ARG A 430 1.37 -12.17 24.66
C ARG A 430 1.09 -12.90 23.34
N GLU A 431 1.81 -13.98 23.09
CA GLU A 431 1.79 -14.74 21.83
C GLU A 431 0.38 -15.05 21.33
N GLU A 432 -0.45 -15.67 22.17
CA GLU A 432 -1.82 -16.07 21.80
C GLU A 432 -2.69 -14.90 21.39
N MET A 433 -2.52 -13.74 22.02
CA MET A 433 -3.31 -12.55 21.72
C MET A 433 -3.03 -12.03 20.31
N TRP A 434 -1.74 -11.82 19.96
CA TRP A 434 -1.37 -11.27 18.66
C TRP A 434 -1.77 -12.19 17.51
N LYS A 435 -1.43 -13.50 17.62
CA LYS A 435 -1.78 -14.48 16.59
C LYS A 435 -3.28 -14.65 16.43
N ARG A 436 -4.01 -14.77 17.53
CA ARG A 436 -5.46 -14.88 17.52
C ARG A 436 -6.13 -13.68 16.85
N GLU A 437 -5.79 -12.48 17.28
CA GLU A 437 -6.48 -11.27 16.82
C GLU A 437 -6.10 -10.91 15.38
N ILE A 438 -4.83 -11.03 15.00
CA ILE A 438 -4.37 -10.68 13.64
C ILE A 438 -4.82 -11.71 12.60
N MET A 439 -4.60 -12.99 12.88
CA MET A 439 -4.87 -14.05 11.93
C MET A 439 -6.35 -14.48 11.90
N GLY A 440 -7.16 -13.98 12.84
CA GLY A 440 -8.54 -14.45 12.98
C GLY A 440 -8.59 -15.94 13.36
N ILE A 441 -7.49 -16.48 13.85
CA ILE A 441 -7.47 -17.79 14.46
C ILE A 441 -8.33 -17.63 15.70
N GLN A 442 -9.59 -18.02 15.61
CA GLN A 442 -10.35 -18.27 16.83
C GLN A 442 -9.47 -19.17 17.67
N SER A 443 -9.07 -18.69 18.85
CA SER A 443 -8.15 -19.41 19.71
C SER A 443 -8.55 -20.88 19.75
N LEU A 444 -7.58 -21.75 19.61
CA LEU A 444 -7.72 -23.12 20.08
C LEU A 444 -8.05 -23.17 21.59
N LEU A 445 -7.91 -22.03 22.26
CA LEU A 445 -8.41 -21.73 23.59
C LEU A 445 -9.60 -20.79 23.44
N ALA A 446 -10.80 -21.37 23.23
CA ALA A 446 -12.01 -20.75 23.76
C ALA A 446 -11.72 -20.33 25.22
N PRO A 447 -12.36 -19.25 25.75
CA PRO A 447 -12.27 -19.01 27.18
C PRO A 447 -12.43 -20.36 27.84
N THR A 448 -11.52 -20.67 28.72
CA THR A 448 -11.61 -21.86 29.56
C THR A 448 -12.94 -21.75 30.32
N ILE A 449 -14.03 -22.06 29.67
CA ILE A 449 -15.13 -22.69 30.34
C ILE A 449 -14.48 -24.01 30.77
N ASN A 450 -14.24 -24.16 32.05
CA ASN A 450 -13.79 -25.37 32.69
C ASN A 450 -14.78 -26.50 32.36
N THR A 451 -14.71 -27.04 31.18
CA THR A 451 -15.32 -28.27 30.72
C THR A 451 -14.19 -29.14 30.19
N SER A 452 -13.15 -29.28 30.99
CA SER A 452 -12.34 -30.48 30.92
C SER A 452 -13.19 -31.58 31.51
N MET A 453 -14.09 -32.15 30.70
CA MET A 453 -14.55 -33.50 30.94
C MET A 453 -13.24 -34.31 31.03
N ASP A 454 -12.89 -34.78 32.22
CA ASP A 454 -11.66 -35.54 32.39
C ASP A 454 -11.77 -36.86 31.59
N GLU A 455 -10.65 -37.53 31.39
CA GLU A 455 -10.64 -38.77 30.56
C GLU A 455 -11.54 -39.86 31.17
N GLU A 456 -11.69 -39.88 32.49
CA GLU A 456 -12.55 -40.83 33.21
C GLU A 456 -14.04 -40.47 32.99
N GLU A 457 -14.40 -39.24 33.07
CA GLU A 457 -15.75 -38.72 32.81
C GLU A 457 -16.14 -38.98 31.35
N TYR A 458 -15.24 -38.69 30.40
CA TYR A 458 -15.46 -38.95 28.96
C TYR A 458 -15.62 -40.43 28.68
N ALA A 459 -14.74 -41.28 29.22
CA ALA A 459 -14.88 -42.73 29.09
C ALA A 459 -16.15 -43.25 29.76
N GLY A 460 -16.61 -42.61 30.81
CA GLY A 460 -17.85 -42.87 31.51
C GLY A 460 -19.10 -42.79 30.63
N LEU A 461 -19.11 -41.87 29.64
CA LEU A 461 -20.23 -41.72 28.67
C LEU A 461 -20.48 -43.00 27.86
N PHE A 462 -19.46 -43.83 27.68
CA PHE A 462 -19.50 -45.03 26.87
C PHE A 462 -19.71 -46.30 27.70
N LYS A 463 -19.90 -46.21 29.01
CA LYS A 463 -20.12 -47.36 29.90
C LYS A 463 -21.40 -48.06 29.54
N GLY A 464 -21.30 -49.37 29.23
CA GLY A 464 -22.43 -50.19 28.77
C GLY A 464 -22.76 -50.04 27.27
N SER A 465 -21.98 -49.29 26.51
CA SER A 465 -22.11 -49.15 25.05
C SER A 465 -21.31 -50.22 24.30
N GLU A 466 -21.73 -50.53 23.06
CA GLU A 466 -20.93 -51.32 22.10
C GLU A 466 -19.75 -50.54 21.52
N ILE A 467 -19.60 -49.29 21.84
CA ILE A 467 -18.49 -48.45 21.46
C ILE A 467 -17.62 -48.23 22.68
N LYS A 468 -16.32 -48.50 22.56
CA LYS A 468 -15.32 -48.21 23.56
C LYS A 468 -14.44 -47.07 23.11
N VAL A 469 -13.85 -46.37 24.05
CA VAL A 469 -12.88 -45.30 23.84
C VAL A 469 -11.54 -45.72 24.43
N GLY A 470 -10.46 -45.49 23.69
CA GLY A 470 -9.10 -45.70 24.16
C GLY A 470 -8.10 -45.11 23.18
N ASN A 471 -6.95 -44.63 23.68
CA ASN A 471 -5.89 -44.04 22.86
C ASN A 471 -6.36 -42.99 21.85
N ASN A 472 -7.30 -42.12 22.25
CA ASN A 472 -7.92 -41.10 21.39
C ASN A 472 -8.57 -41.65 20.12
N CYS A 473 -9.15 -42.89 20.16
CA CYS A 473 -9.93 -43.45 19.07
C CYS A 473 -11.13 -44.25 19.61
N TYR A 474 -12.08 -44.55 18.71
CA TYR A 474 -13.22 -45.39 19.02
C TYR A 474 -13.03 -46.82 18.51
N TYR A 475 -13.43 -47.78 19.32
CA TYR A 475 -13.45 -49.19 19.02
C TYR A 475 -14.88 -49.72 18.99
N GLY A 476 -15.15 -50.61 18.08
CA GLY A 476 -16.43 -51.28 17.95
C GLY A 476 -16.29 -52.81 17.85
N TYR A 477 -17.19 -53.55 18.45
CA TYR A 477 -17.20 -55.02 18.35
C TYR A 477 -17.71 -55.48 17.01
N SER A 478 -17.03 -56.51 16.45
CA SER A 478 -17.44 -57.30 15.29
C SER A 478 -17.41 -58.78 15.62
N LYS A 479 -17.84 -59.64 14.68
CA LYS A 479 -17.75 -61.11 14.85
C LYS A 479 -16.30 -61.61 14.99
N GLU A 480 -15.34 -60.80 14.55
CA GLU A 480 -13.89 -61.05 14.57
C GLU A 480 -13.19 -60.44 15.79
N GLY A 481 -13.93 -59.81 16.71
CA GLY A 481 -13.41 -59.15 17.89
C GLY A 481 -13.52 -57.63 17.87
N GLU A 482 -12.77 -56.98 18.72
CA GLU A 482 -12.68 -55.51 18.84
C GLU A 482 -11.89 -54.94 17.67
N LYS A 483 -12.45 -53.91 16.99
CA LYS A 483 -11.83 -53.25 15.86
C LYS A 483 -11.95 -51.74 15.98
N GLU A 484 -10.88 -51.05 15.65
CA GLU A 484 -10.87 -49.59 15.54
C GLU A 484 -11.87 -49.10 14.48
N ILE A 485 -12.68 -48.11 14.83
CA ILE A 485 -13.68 -47.50 13.96
C ILE A 485 -13.45 -46.04 13.67
N SER A 486 -12.45 -45.43 14.32
CA SER A 486 -11.94 -44.09 13.99
C SER A 486 -10.50 -43.93 14.51
N ASN A 487 -9.75 -43.00 13.95
CA ASN A 487 -8.45 -42.62 14.47
C ASN A 487 -8.51 -41.33 15.35
N PHE A 488 -9.68 -40.99 15.85
CA PHE A 488 -9.95 -39.82 16.68
C PHE A 488 -11.12 -40.04 17.62
N ILE A 489 -11.24 -39.20 18.63
CA ILE A 489 -12.42 -39.03 19.49
C ILE A 489 -13.09 -37.66 19.25
N MET A 490 -14.37 -37.53 19.60
CA MET A 490 -15.16 -36.31 19.53
C MET A 490 -15.58 -35.90 20.94
N ILE A 491 -14.97 -34.86 21.47
CA ILE A 491 -15.33 -34.33 22.79
C ILE A 491 -16.48 -33.32 22.56
N PRO A 492 -17.66 -33.55 23.11
CA PRO A 492 -18.82 -32.69 22.91
C PRO A 492 -18.63 -31.40 23.72
N LEU A 493 -18.88 -30.25 23.10
CA LEU A 493 -18.83 -28.96 23.78
C LEU A 493 -20.26 -28.45 24.02
N TYR A 494 -20.93 -27.98 22.96
CA TYR A 494 -22.27 -27.42 23.09
C TYR A 494 -23.10 -27.48 21.81
N LEU A 495 -24.41 -27.39 21.98
CA LEU A 495 -25.39 -27.21 20.91
C LEU A 495 -25.73 -25.72 20.78
N ILE A 496 -25.46 -25.15 19.60
CA ILE A 496 -25.85 -23.78 19.27
C ILE A 496 -27.25 -23.80 18.66
N ARG A 497 -28.18 -23.01 19.19
CA ARG A 497 -29.51 -22.75 18.58
C ARG A 497 -29.53 -21.33 18.01
N ASP A 498 -29.88 -21.22 16.73
CA ASP A 498 -30.02 -19.95 16.02
C ASP A 498 -31.38 -19.95 15.30
N GLY A 499 -32.41 -19.48 15.99
CA GLY A 499 -33.78 -19.52 15.47
C GLY A 499 -34.23 -20.95 15.13
N ALA A 500 -34.48 -21.20 13.83
CA ALA A 500 -34.89 -22.51 13.33
C ALA A 500 -33.70 -23.44 13.01
N SER A 501 -32.48 -22.97 13.06
CA SER A 501 -31.26 -23.74 12.79
C SER A 501 -30.60 -24.17 14.10
N ALA A 502 -29.86 -25.29 14.03
CA ALA A 502 -29.01 -25.72 15.14
C ALA A 502 -27.72 -26.34 14.60
N SER A 503 -26.61 -26.08 15.29
CA SER A 503 -25.32 -26.68 15.02
C SER A 503 -24.69 -27.23 16.29
N ARG A 504 -23.75 -28.14 16.17
CA ARG A 504 -23.08 -28.78 17.30
C ARG A 504 -21.58 -28.63 17.19
N VAL A 505 -20.98 -28.25 18.28
CA VAL A 505 -19.55 -27.97 18.35
C VAL A 505 -18.86 -29.08 19.14
N PHE A 506 -17.81 -29.63 18.54
CA PHE A 506 -16.96 -30.67 19.12
C PHE A 506 -15.50 -30.27 19.01
N ILE A 507 -14.68 -30.80 19.93
CA ILE A 507 -13.24 -30.95 19.71
C ILE A 507 -12.99 -32.36 19.17
N LEU A 508 -12.36 -32.49 18.03
CA LEU A 508 -11.83 -33.77 17.53
C LEU A 508 -10.37 -33.85 17.97
N ARG A 509 -10.01 -34.98 18.65
CA ARG A 509 -8.66 -35.27 19.07
C ARG A 509 -8.22 -36.61 18.46
N ASN A 510 -7.12 -36.62 17.73
CA ASN A 510 -6.62 -37.88 17.12
C ASN A 510 -5.61 -38.62 18.04
N VAL A 511 -5.21 -39.82 17.61
CA VAL A 511 -4.26 -40.68 18.32
C VAL A 511 -2.89 -40.02 18.56
N MET A 512 -2.51 -38.98 17.78
CA MET A 512 -1.26 -38.23 17.94
C MET A 512 -1.41 -37.02 18.86
N GLY A 513 -2.61 -36.80 19.42
CA GLY A 513 -2.89 -35.64 20.28
C GLY A 513 -3.21 -34.35 19.53
N PHE A 514 -3.30 -34.37 18.19
CA PHE A 514 -3.71 -33.22 17.41
C PHE A 514 -5.20 -32.94 17.64
N GLU A 515 -5.54 -31.69 17.95
CA GLU A 515 -6.90 -31.25 18.24
C GLU A 515 -7.39 -30.24 17.22
N VAL A 516 -8.67 -30.36 16.84
CA VAL A 516 -9.38 -29.36 16.04
C VAL A 516 -10.80 -29.18 16.57
N ARG A 517 -11.24 -27.93 16.67
CA ARG A 517 -12.63 -27.60 17.00
C ARG A 517 -13.44 -27.47 15.73
N ILE A 518 -14.52 -28.25 15.62
CA ILE A 518 -15.40 -28.26 14.45
C ILE A 518 -16.84 -28.01 14.88
N GLU A 519 -17.50 -27.12 14.14
CA GLU A 519 -18.94 -26.92 14.18
C GLU A 519 -19.58 -27.74 13.04
N PHE A 520 -20.49 -28.64 13.40
CA PHE A 520 -21.25 -29.45 12.46
C PHE A 520 -22.70 -28.99 12.39
N SER A 521 -23.21 -28.84 11.20
CA SER A 521 -24.65 -28.69 10.96
C SER A 521 -25.43 -29.97 11.33
N ILE A 522 -26.75 -29.82 11.49
CA ILE A 522 -27.64 -31.00 11.72
C ILE A 522 -27.47 -32.03 10.61
N GLU A 523 -27.35 -31.57 9.37
CA GLU A 523 -27.25 -32.42 8.20
C GLU A 523 -25.93 -33.22 8.16
N GLU A 524 -24.81 -32.57 8.45
CA GLU A 524 -23.49 -33.22 8.52
C GLU A 524 -23.44 -34.26 9.64
N MET A 525 -24.09 -34.00 10.77
CA MET A 525 -24.18 -35.00 11.86
C MET A 525 -25.26 -36.07 11.65
N THR A 526 -26.12 -35.95 10.66
CA THR A 526 -27.18 -36.93 10.41
C THR A 526 -26.82 -37.92 9.29
N VAL A 527 -26.10 -37.45 8.27
CA VAL A 527 -25.72 -38.21 7.09
C VAL A 527 -24.24 -38.58 7.17
N LEU A 528 -23.94 -39.87 7.37
CA LEU A 528 -22.57 -40.37 7.55
C LEU A 528 -21.61 -39.91 6.43
N GLN A 529 -22.06 -39.88 5.17
CA GLN A 529 -21.19 -39.45 4.08
C GLN A 529 -20.85 -37.95 4.18
N LYS A 530 -21.80 -37.11 4.60
CA LYS A 530 -21.53 -35.65 4.82
C LYS A 530 -20.59 -35.43 6.00
N PHE A 531 -20.76 -36.22 7.06
CA PHE A 531 -19.83 -36.21 8.19
C PHE A 531 -18.41 -36.59 7.76
N ARG A 532 -18.24 -37.70 6.99
CA ARG A 532 -16.93 -38.09 6.46
C ARG A 532 -16.32 -36.99 5.61
N ASN A 533 -17.04 -36.46 4.66
CA ASN A 533 -16.57 -35.37 3.79
C ASN A 533 -16.16 -34.12 4.58
N ARG A 534 -16.82 -33.85 5.72
CA ARG A 534 -16.49 -32.71 6.58
C ARG A 534 -15.20 -32.94 7.34
N ILE A 535 -15.00 -34.10 7.95
CA ILE A 535 -13.80 -34.43 8.71
C ILE A 535 -12.57 -34.67 7.83
N GLU A 536 -12.76 -35.21 6.61
CA GLU A 536 -11.69 -35.41 5.62
C GLU A 536 -11.06 -34.10 5.11
N ARG A 537 -11.75 -32.95 5.27
CA ARG A 537 -11.18 -31.63 4.99
C ARG A 537 -10.16 -31.18 6.03
N GLU A 538 -10.25 -31.76 7.22
CA GLU A 538 -9.30 -31.54 8.29
C GLU A 538 -8.22 -32.63 8.25
N VAL A 539 -6.98 -32.27 8.38
CA VAL A 539 -5.85 -33.19 8.22
C VAL A 539 -5.91 -34.30 9.27
N ASN A 540 -5.88 -35.55 8.82
CA ASN A 540 -5.71 -36.77 9.64
C ASN A 540 -6.90 -37.24 10.50
N PHE A 541 -8.16 -36.89 10.19
CA PHE A 541 -9.34 -37.49 10.85
C PHE A 541 -10.08 -38.42 9.94
N MET A 542 -10.23 -39.70 10.36
CA MET A 542 -10.87 -40.73 9.57
C MET A 542 -11.89 -41.53 10.37
N TRP A 543 -13.05 -41.76 9.80
CA TRP A 543 -14.10 -42.62 10.35
C TRP A 543 -14.28 -43.88 9.51
N TYR A 544 -14.03 -45.07 10.12
CA TYR A 544 -14.12 -46.40 9.48
C TYR A 544 -15.40 -47.13 9.84
N GLY A 545 -16.15 -46.65 10.84
CA GLY A 545 -17.35 -47.31 11.34
C GLY A 545 -18.54 -47.27 10.38
N THR A 546 -19.51 -48.15 10.62
CA THR A 546 -20.78 -48.21 9.88
C THR A 546 -21.72 -47.07 10.29
N SER A 547 -22.78 -46.83 9.49
CA SER A 547 -23.83 -45.87 9.82
C SER A 547 -24.53 -46.18 11.16
N ALA A 548 -24.71 -47.47 11.49
CA ALA A 548 -25.30 -47.86 12.76
C ALA A 548 -24.41 -47.44 13.95
N LYS A 549 -23.09 -47.67 13.87
CA LYS A 549 -22.13 -47.26 14.88
C LYS A 549 -22.04 -45.73 15.00
N PHE A 550 -22.06 -45.02 13.86
CA PHE A 550 -22.10 -43.56 13.86
C PHE A 550 -23.37 -43.01 14.55
N ASN A 551 -24.53 -43.57 14.27
CA ASN A 551 -25.78 -43.16 14.92
C ASN A 551 -25.76 -43.40 16.44
N LYS A 552 -25.17 -44.53 16.89
CA LYS A 552 -24.97 -44.80 18.33
C LYS A 552 -24.02 -43.80 18.97
N LEU A 553 -22.86 -43.54 18.36
CA LEU A 553 -21.91 -42.55 18.83
C LEU A 553 -22.58 -41.18 18.98
N ARG A 554 -23.29 -40.74 17.95
CA ARG A 554 -24.03 -39.48 17.95
C ARG A 554 -25.03 -39.38 19.11
N GLY A 555 -25.76 -40.46 19.37
CA GLY A 555 -26.73 -40.51 20.49
C GLY A 555 -26.06 -40.34 21.84
N ILE A 556 -24.91 -40.95 22.07
CA ILE A 556 -24.13 -40.83 23.31
C ILE A 556 -23.66 -39.38 23.47
N LEU A 557 -23.02 -38.82 22.46
CA LEU A 557 -22.42 -37.50 22.52
C LEU A 557 -23.44 -36.35 22.64
N TYR A 558 -24.65 -36.53 22.06
CA TYR A 558 -25.70 -35.50 22.11
C TYR A 558 -26.30 -35.32 23.50
N ASN A 559 -26.31 -36.36 24.31
CA ASN A 559 -26.88 -36.33 25.64
C ASN A 559 -25.99 -35.60 26.66
N SER A 560 -24.72 -35.36 26.31
CA SER A 560 -23.76 -34.69 27.16
C SER A 560 -23.48 -33.23 26.77
N MET A 561 -24.22 -32.65 25.81
CA MET A 561 -24.01 -31.28 25.32
C MET A 561 -24.85 -30.26 26.06
N GLU A 562 -24.20 -29.18 26.46
CA GLU A 562 -24.91 -27.96 26.90
C GLU A 562 -25.58 -27.24 25.73
N VAL A 563 -26.71 -26.56 26.01
CA VAL A 563 -27.46 -25.84 24.97
C VAL A 563 -27.16 -24.35 25.10
N ILE A 564 -26.59 -23.77 24.05
CA ILE A 564 -26.36 -22.33 23.93
C ILE A 564 -27.32 -21.77 22.89
N THR A 565 -28.08 -20.74 23.25
CA THR A 565 -28.94 -20.03 22.30
C THR A 565 -28.21 -18.80 21.77
N LYS A 566 -28.06 -18.73 20.44
CA LYS A 566 -27.47 -17.57 19.80
C LYS A 566 -28.42 -16.38 19.86
N ILE A 567 -27.89 -15.24 20.30
CA ILE A 567 -28.66 -14.02 20.47
C ILE A 567 -28.43 -13.14 19.23
N SER A 568 -29.49 -12.86 18.49
CA SER A 568 -29.46 -12.09 17.23
C SER A 568 -29.56 -10.57 17.41
N THR A 569 -29.94 -10.09 18.62
CA THR A 569 -30.13 -8.68 18.93
C THR A 569 -29.24 -8.23 20.08
N LEU A 570 -28.67 -7.03 19.97
CA LEU A 570 -27.87 -6.41 21.03
C LEU A 570 -28.79 -5.80 22.12
N GLY A 571 -28.30 -5.70 23.36
CA GLY A 571 -29.01 -5.14 24.47
C GLY A 571 -29.71 -6.17 25.36
N TRP A 572 -30.68 -5.72 26.18
CA TRP A 572 -31.41 -6.58 27.09
C TRP A 572 -32.29 -7.59 26.37
N GLN A 573 -32.10 -8.84 26.69
CA GLN A 573 -32.87 -9.96 26.15
C GLN A 573 -34.06 -10.29 27.07
N LYS A 574 -35.12 -10.86 26.52
CA LYS A 574 -36.30 -11.30 27.29
C LYS A 574 -35.99 -12.32 28.38
N THR A 575 -34.84 -12.97 28.28
CA THR A 575 -34.32 -13.98 29.22
C THR A 575 -33.52 -13.39 30.38
N GLY A 576 -33.42 -12.05 30.50
CA GLY A 576 -32.71 -11.39 31.60
C GLY A 576 -31.19 -11.15 31.37
N PHE A 577 -30.69 -11.44 30.19
CA PHE A 577 -29.28 -11.20 29.85
C PHE A 577 -29.10 -9.94 29.02
N PHE A 578 -27.95 -9.29 29.17
CA PHE A 578 -27.53 -8.19 28.29
C PHE A 578 -26.49 -8.70 27.28
N ALA A 579 -26.80 -8.57 25.99
CA ALA A 579 -25.90 -9.01 24.89
C ALA A 579 -25.10 -7.83 24.35
N PHE A 580 -23.77 -7.97 24.32
CA PHE A 580 -22.80 -7.02 23.73
C PHE A 580 -22.38 -7.45 22.33
N GLY A 581 -21.99 -6.49 21.47
CA GLY A 581 -21.56 -6.76 20.09
C GLY A 581 -20.28 -7.57 19.93
N ASN A 582 -19.53 -7.76 21.02
CA ASN A 582 -18.30 -8.57 21.06
C ASN A 582 -18.56 -10.05 21.44
N GLY A 583 -19.82 -10.50 21.49
CA GLY A 583 -20.18 -11.86 21.86
C GLY A 583 -20.23 -12.14 23.37
N ILE A 584 -20.00 -11.15 24.21
CA ILE A 584 -20.13 -11.27 25.66
C ILE A 584 -21.61 -11.15 26.06
N VAL A 585 -22.04 -11.98 26.99
CA VAL A 585 -23.38 -11.94 27.61
C VAL A 585 -23.20 -11.67 29.09
N PHE A 586 -23.88 -10.65 29.60
CA PHE A 586 -23.90 -10.30 31.03
C PHE A 586 -25.20 -10.81 31.68
N ASN A 587 -25.06 -11.63 32.70
CA ASN A 587 -26.17 -12.01 33.56
C ASN A 587 -26.28 -10.96 34.67
N GLY A 588 -27.43 -10.36 34.83
CA GLY A 588 -27.67 -9.26 35.78
C GLY A 588 -27.75 -9.64 37.26
N GLU A 589 -27.24 -10.84 37.67
CA GLU A 589 -27.06 -11.23 39.06
C GLU A 589 -25.67 -10.89 39.56
#